data_6d8723a700ad38de101df9819d29118a
#
_entry.id   6d8723a700ad38de101df9819d29118a
#
_cell.length_a   1.000
_cell.length_b   1.000
_cell.length_c   1.000
_cell.angle_alpha   90.00
_cell.angle_beta   90.00
_cell.angle_gamma   90.00
#
_symmetry.space_group_name_H-M   'P 1'
#
loop_
_entity.id
_entity.type
_entity.pdbx_description
1 polymer ?
#
loop_
_entity_poly.entity_id
_entity_poly.type
_entity_poly.pdbx_seq_one_letter_code
_entity_poly.pdbx_strand_id
1 'polypeptide(L)'
;MAHNDHVQNFEMVELIPNGGKDQEEEEQSHDCSLLQQHAFKQGWVQGVKDGRAQCQEKVDEELKRAVQLANQIGRARVVALEEQDRDIVEVALAISKKIILREIETDKELVVRQVRQILGLLLNTCLVTLKVHPQDLASLEPLHAVLRAEFLDGDHLSIQGDVEVQPGGCVIEQAGLQLDARLEQQLETVAAEFGLERTSS
;
A
#
# COMPACT_ATOMS: atom_id res chain seq x y z
N MET A 1 122.07 53.59 -29.10
CA MET A 1 121.67 52.35 -29.73
C MET A 1 121.60 51.33 -28.62
N ALA A 2 120.47 51.20 -27.93
CA ALA A 2 120.31 50.26 -26.85
C ALA A 2 118.94 49.56 -27.09
N HIS A 3 119.04 48.26 -27.22
CA HIS A 3 117.88 47.37 -27.25
C HIS A 3 117.58 46.90 -25.84
N ASN A 4 116.42 47.16 -25.41
CA ASN A 4 115.94 46.73 -24.10
C ASN A 4 114.87 45.68 -24.26
N ASP A 5 115.27 44.43 -24.03
CA ASP A 5 114.39 43.27 -24.02
C ASP A 5 113.78 43.11 -22.63
N HIS A 6 112.47 43.39 -22.50
CA HIS A 6 111.74 43.08 -21.29
C HIS A 6 110.93 41.81 -21.55
N VAL A 7 111.40 40.68 -21.12
CA VAL A 7 110.69 39.42 -21.05
C VAL A 7 109.90 39.44 -19.77
N GLN A 8 108.58 39.58 -19.87
CA GLN A 8 107.64 39.34 -18.78
C GLN A 8 107.40 37.84 -18.61
N ASN A 9 107.77 37.32 -17.42
CA ASN A 9 107.41 35.98 -16.97
C ASN A 9 105.94 35.94 -16.70
N PHE A 10 105.17 35.17 -17.52
CA PHE A 10 103.82 34.75 -17.14
C PHE A 10 103.85 33.53 -16.25
N GLU A 11 103.53 33.73 -14.96
CA GLU A 11 103.24 32.63 -14.06
C GLU A 11 101.89 31.99 -14.48
N MET A 12 101.97 30.72 -14.83
CA MET A 12 100.81 29.90 -15.03
C MET A 12 100.12 29.65 -13.70
N VAL A 13 98.97 30.29 -13.46
CA VAL A 13 98.03 29.95 -12.41
C VAL A 13 97.43 28.61 -12.69
N GLU A 14 97.81 27.58 -11.98
CA GLU A 14 97.12 26.28 -12.02
C GLU A 14 95.66 26.49 -11.59
N LEU A 15 94.72 26.25 -12.56
CA LEU A 15 93.28 26.13 -12.28
C LEU A 15 93.07 24.87 -11.50
N ILE A 16 92.88 24.95 -10.17
CA ILE A 16 92.39 23.87 -9.35
C ILE A 16 90.96 23.62 -9.82
N PRO A 17 90.57 22.44 -10.29
CA PRO A 17 89.16 22.12 -10.64
C PRO A 17 88.35 22.16 -9.35
N ASN A 18 87.28 22.99 -9.37
CA ASN A 18 86.35 23.20 -8.27
C ASN A 18 85.38 21.98 -8.22
N GLY A 19 85.98 20.78 -8.05
CA GLY A 19 85.27 19.52 -8.11
C GLY A 19 84.31 19.20 -6.93
N GLY A 20 84.17 20.18 -6.00
CA GLY A 20 83.27 19.96 -4.87
C GLY A 20 81.90 20.55 -4.99
N LYS A 21 81.73 21.61 -5.81
CA LYS A 21 80.39 22.24 -5.98
C LYS A 21 79.52 21.51 -6.95
N ASP A 22 80.09 20.96 -8.03
CA ASP A 22 79.28 20.25 -9.03
C ASP A 22 78.71 18.92 -8.48
N GLN A 23 79.47 18.24 -7.58
CA GLN A 23 78.99 17.04 -6.92
C GLN A 23 77.87 17.30 -5.88
N GLU A 24 77.97 18.39 -5.11
CA GLU A 24 76.92 18.77 -4.15
C GLU A 24 75.64 19.24 -4.85
N GLU A 25 75.74 19.91 -6.00
CA GLU A 25 74.55 20.31 -6.82
C GLU A 25 73.94 19.10 -7.52
N GLU A 26 74.67 18.13 -7.97
CA GLU A 26 74.14 16.87 -8.55
C GLU A 26 73.47 16.00 -7.49
N GLU A 27 74.05 15.85 -6.29
CA GLU A 27 73.44 15.09 -5.17
C GLU A 27 72.14 15.77 -4.68
N GLN A 28 72.13 17.10 -4.57
CA GLN A 28 70.91 17.84 -4.18
C GLN A 28 69.82 17.76 -5.25
N SER A 29 70.17 17.78 -6.51
CA SER A 29 69.22 17.59 -7.64
C SER A 29 68.62 16.17 -7.67
N HIS A 30 69.47 15.16 -7.36
CA HIS A 30 69.01 13.77 -7.31
C HIS A 30 68.09 13.53 -6.11
N ASP A 31 68.38 14.07 -4.95
CA ASP A 31 67.56 13.92 -3.76
C ASP A 31 66.21 14.65 -3.89
N CYS A 32 66.16 15.83 -4.56
CA CYS A 32 64.94 16.52 -4.91
C CYS A 32 64.06 15.74 -5.87
N SER A 33 64.66 15.08 -6.85
CA SER A 33 63.94 14.22 -7.81
C SER A 33 63.31 12.97 -7.12
N LEU A 34 64.03 12.36 -6.21
CA LEU A 34 63.55 11.22 -5.40
C LEU A 34 62.36 11.64 -4.51
N LEU A 35 62.46 12.80 -3.85
CA LEU A 35 61.39 13.36 -3.01
C LEU A 35 60.13 13.64 -3.84
N GLN A 36 60.27 14.20 -5.02
CA GLN A 36 59.14 14.43 -5.95
C GLN A 36 58.50 13.12 -6.36
N GLN A 37 59.26 12.09 -6.71
CA GLN A 37 58.72 10.78 -7.09
C GLN A 37 58.01 10.12 -5.90
N HIS A 38 58.54 10.22 -4.68
CA HIS A 38 57.88 9.71 -3.49
C HIS A 38 56.56 10.44 -3.20
N ALA A 39 56.57 11.78 -3.26
CA ALA A 39 55.37 12.58 -3.06
C ALA A 39 54.30 12.26 -4.10
N PHE A 40 54.70 12.12 -5.37
CA PHE A 40 53.78 11.72 -6.45
C PHE A 40 53.19 10.33 -6.20
N LYS A 41 53.99 9.33 -5.85
CA LYS A 41 53.49 7.97 -5.57
C LYS A 41 52.53 7.95 -4.38
N GLN A 42 52.87 8.67 -3.30
CA GLN A 42 52.02 8.79 -2.13
C GLN A 42 50.68 9.47 -2.49
N GLY A 43 50.73 10.60 -3.20
CA GLY A 43 49.55 11.32 -3.63
C GLY A 43 48.66 10.47 -4.57
N TRP A 44 49.29 9.73 -5.48
CA TRP A 44 48.54 8.83 -6.38
C TRP A 44 47.86 7.69 -5.63
N VAL A 45 48.57 7.01 -4.71
CA VAL A 45 48.01 5.92 -3.89
C VAL A 45 46.86 6.44 -3.01
N GLN A 46 47.06 7.60 -2.38
CA GLN A 46 46.02 8.21 -1.55
C GLN A 46 44.79 8.61 -2.41
N GLY A 47 45.02 9.27 -3.55
CA GLY A 47 43.93 9.67 -4.45
C GLY A 47 43.11 8.50 -4.99
N VAL A 48 43.79 7.38 -5.33
CA VAL A 48 43.08 6.15 -5.74
C VAL A 48 42.25 5.56 -4.58
N LYS A 49 42.81 5.56 -3.37
CA LYS A 49 42.12 5.07 -2.17
C LYS A 49 40.88 5.93 -1.86
N ASP A 50 41.06 7.25 -1.85
CA ASP A 50 39.98 8.19 -1.55
C ASP A 50 38.89 8.16 -2.64
N GLY A 51 39.31 8.10 -3.92
CA GLY A 51 38.39 7.97 -5.03
C GLY A 51 37.57 6.68 -4.98
N ARG A 52 38.18 5.56 -4.61
CA ARG A 52 37.46 4.30 -4.40
C ARG A 52 36.48 4.38 -3.25
N ALA A 53 36.89 4.95 -2.12
CA ALA A 53 36.01 5.12 -0.95
C ALA A 53 34.78 6.00 -1.30
N GLN A 54 35.00 7.14 -1.96
CA GLN A 54 33.92 8.02 -2.40
C GLN A 54 32.99 7.36 -3.44
N CYS A 55 33.55 6.57 -4.36
CA CYS A 55 32.76 5.84 -5.32
C CYS A 55 31.89 4.78 -4.63
N GLN A 56 32.46 4.03 -3.69
CA GLN A 56 31.73 3.03 -2.92
C GLN A 56 30.60 3.64 -2.12
N GLU A 57 30.85 4.75 -1.43
CA GLU A 57 29.84 5.48 -0.66
C GLU A 57 28.66 5.92 -1.53
N LYS A 58 28.94 6.49 -2.71
CA LYS A 58 27.90 6.87 -3.68
C LYS A 58 27.10 5.67 -4.16
N VAL A 59 27.76 4.56 -4.48
CA VAL A 59 27.08 3.32 -4.90
C VAL A 59 26.19 2.79 -3.80
N ASP A 60 26.67 2.79 -2.55
CA ASP A 60 25.90 2.32 -1.41
C ASP A 60 24.69 3.22 -1.11
N GLU A 61 24.82 4.53 -1.30
CA GLU A 61 23.70 5.46 -1.18
C GLU A 61 22.63 5.22 -2.27
N GLU A 62 23.05 5.09 -3.53
CA GLU A 62 22.11 4.82 -4.62
C GLU A 62 21.45 3.44 -4.49
N LEU A 63 22.19 2.44 -4.01
CA LEU A 63 21.61 1.13 -3.71
C LEU A 63 20.55 1.22 -2.61
N LYS A 64 20.83 1.96 -1.53
CA LYS A 64 19.84 2.20 -0.46
C LYS A 64 18.59 2.87 -0.99
N ARG A 65 18.74 3.92 -1.83
CA ARG A 65 17.62 4.61 -2.48
C ARG A 65 16.81 3.66 -3.37
N ALA A 66 17.47 2.84 -4.17
CA ALA A 66 16.81 1.86 -5.04
C ALA A 66 16.00 0.83 -4.23
N VAL A 67 16.55 0.30 -3.13
CA VAL A 67 15.84 -0.62 -2.24
C VAL A 67 14.64 0.05 -1.57
N GLN A 68 14.79 1.30 -1.11
CA GLN A 68 13.67 2.05 -0.54
C GLN A 68 12.54 2.25 -1.55
N LEU A 69 12.88 2.64 -2.77
CA LEU A 69 11.89 2.83 -3.85
C LEU A 69 11.18 1.52 -4.21
N ALA A 70 11.92 0.41 -4.32
CA ALA A 70 11.34 -0.91 -4.57
C ALA A 70 10.34 -1.31 -3.47
N ASN A 71 10.68 -1.06 -2.20
CA ASN A 71 9.78 -1.32 -1.08
C ASN A 71 8.53 -0.42 -1.11
N GLN A 72 8.67 0.85 -1.49
CA GLN A 72 7.53 1.77 -1.64
C GLN A 72 6.59 1.30 -2.75
N ILE A 73 7.13 0.91 -3.91
CA ILE A 73 6.34 0.35 -5.02
C ILE A 73 5.61 -0.92 -4.58
N GLY A 74 6.29 -1.81 -3.85
CA GLY A 74 5.68 -3.02 -3.31
C GLY A 74 4.48 -2.71 -2.40
N ARG A 75 4.62 -1.77 -1.49
CA ARG A 75 3.53 -1.34 -0.59
C ARG A 75 2.38 -0.66 -1.35
N ALA A 76 2.70 0.25 -2.27
CA ALA A 76 1.69 0.93 -3.08
C ALA A 76 0.88 -0.06 -3.92
N ARG A 77 1.52 -1.13 -4.44
CA ARG A 77 0.83 -2.18 -5.18
C ARG A 77 -0.17 -2.94 -4.29
N VAL A 78 0.22 -3.29 -3.06
CA VAL A 78 -0.69 -3.99 -2.13
C VAL A 78 -1.91 -3.12 -1.84
N VAL A 79 -1.71 -1.85 -1.48
CA VAL A 79 -2.82 -0.91 -1.22
C VAL A 79 -3.74 -0.77 -2.43
N ALA A 80 -3.17 -0.63 -3.64
CA ALA A 80 -3.97 -0.50 -4.85
C ALA A 80 -4.79 -1.77 -5.16
N LEU A 81 -4.27 -2.96 -4.85
CA LEU A 81 -5.02 -4.21 -5.01
C LEU A 81 -6.18 -4.31 -4.00
N GLU A 82 -5.95 -3.95 -2.74
CA GLU A 82 -6.99 -3.93 -1.70
C GLU A 82 -8.12 -2.93 -2.05
N GLU A 83 -7.78 -1.76 -2.61
CA GLU A 83 -8.76 -0.80 -3.11
C GLU A 83 -9.57 -1.37 -4.28
N GLN A 84 -8.90 -2.02 -5.24
CA GLN A 84 -9.57 -2.65 -6.39
C GLN A 84 -10.52 -3.79 -5.97
N ASP A 85 -10.11 -4.62 -5.02
CA ASP A 85 -10.95 -5.70 -4.49
C ASP A 85 -12.22 -5.12 -3.85
N ARG A 86 -12.10 -4.01 -3.11
CA ARG A 86 -13.23 -3.30 -2.53
C ARG A 86 -14.19 -2.76 -3.60
N ASP A 87 -13.66 -2.09 -4.63
CA ASP A 87 -14.45 -1.55 -5.74
C ASP A 87 -15.23 -2.65 -6.47
N ILE A 88 -14.61 -3.81 -6.69
CA ILE A 88 -15.24 -4.97 -7.32
C ILE A 88 -16.42 -5.45 -6.49
N VAL A 89 -16.26 -5.58 -5.18
CA VAL A 89 -17.33 -6.02 -4.28
C VAL A 89 -18.48 -5.00 -4.26
N GLU A 90 -18.18 -3.70 -4.20
CA GLU A 90 -19.20 -2.64 -4.26
C GLU A 90 -20.04 -2.72 -5.55
N VAL A 91 -19.39 -2.87 -6.70
CA VAL A 91 -20.07 -3.01 -7.98
C VAL A 91 -20.91 -4.29 -8.01
N ALA A 92 -20.38 -5.41 -7.51
CA ALA A 92 -21.10 -6.67 -7.44
C ALA A 92 -22.36 -6.57 -6.57
N LEU A 93 -22.27 -5.92 -5.41
CA LEU A 93 -23.41 -5.67 -4.51
C LEU A 93 -24.44 -4.74 -5.15
N ALA A 94 -24.01 -3.68 -5.84
CA ALA A 94 -24.91 -2.78 -6.55
C ALA A 94 -25.69 -3.48 -7.66
N ILE A 95 -25.02 -4.35 -8.42
CA ILE A 95 -25.67 -5.17 -9.46
C ILE A 95 -26.65 -6.17 -8.82
N SER A 96 -26.22 -6.87 -7.77
CA SER A 96 -27.05 -7.83 -7.05
C SER A 96 -28.32 -7.17 -6.49
N LYS A 97 -28.17 -6.00 -5.83
CA LYS A 97 -29.32 -5.21 -5.35
C LYS A 97 -30.31 -4.91 -6.48
N LYS A 98 -29.80 -4.46 -7.62
CA LYS A 98 -30.65 -4.11 -8.78
C LYS A 98 -31.40 -5.32 -9.35
N ILE A 99 -30.73 -6.48 -9.40
CA ILE A 99 -31.36 -7.73 -9.88
C ILE A 99 -32.44 -8.18 -8.90
N ILE A 100 -32.15 -8.22 -7.60
CA ILE A 100 -33.10 -8.67 -6.58
C ILE A 100 -34.31 -7.75 -6.52
N LEU A 101 -34.14 -6.43 -6.56
CA LEU A 101 -35.30 -5.51 -6.60
C LEU A 101 -36.18 -5.73 -7.78
N ARG A 102 -35.61 -6.00 -8.97
CA ARG A 102 -36.40 -6.33 -10.17
C ARG A 102 -37.13 -7.66 -10.03
N GLU A 103 -36.50 -8.64 -9.40
CA GLU A 103 -37.12 -9.95 -9.17
C GLU A 103 -38.30 -9.84 -8.19
N ILE A 104 -38.18 -9.05 -7.14
CA ILE A 104 -39.24 -8.76 -6.16
C ILE A 104 -40.45 -8.08 -6.83
N GLU A 105 -40.24 -7.21 -7.82
CA GLU A 105 -41.33 -6.58 -8.57
C GLU A 105 -42.05 -7.60 -9.44
N THR A 106 -41.33 -8.60 -9.94
CA THR A 106 -41.82 -9.59 -10.89
C THR A 106 -42.45 -10.82 -10.22
N ASP A 107 -41.84 -11.33 -9.15
CA ASP A 107 -42.28 -12.51 -8.39
C ASP A 107 -42.69 -12.14 -6.96
N LYS A 108 -44.00 -11.98 -6.73
CA LYS A 108 -44.57 -11.69 -5.43
C LYS A 108 -44.50 -12.87 -4.45
N GLU A 109 -44.21 -14.08 -4.92
CA GLU A 109 -44.04 -15.24 -4.04
C GLU A 109 -42.68 -15.22 -3.28
N LEU A 110 -41.72 -14.41 -3.73
CA LEU A 110 -40.46 -14.27 -3.05
C LEU A 110 -40.61 -13.83 -1.59
N VAL A 111 -41.45 -12.81 -1.35
CA VAL A 111 -41.73 -12.32 0.03
C VAL A 111 -42.33 -13.44 0.87
N VAL A 112 -43.24 -14.20 0.31
CA VAL A 112 -43.90 -15.35 0.99
C VAL A 112 -42.86 -16.39 1.41
N ARG A 113 -41.96 -16.76 0.49
CA ARG A 113 -40.90 -17.74 0.76
C ARG A 113 -39.96 -17.24 1.84
N GLN A 114 -39.57 -15.97 1.81
CA GLN A 114 -38.71 -15.35 2.81
C GLN A 114 -39.37 -15.34 4.20
N VAL A 115 -40.64 -14.88 4.27
CA VAL A 115 -41.39 -14.91 5.52
C VAL A 115 -41.49 -16.30 6.09
N ARG A 116 -41.82 -17.32 5.26
CA ARG A 116 -41.91 -18.72 5.69
C ARG A 116 -40.58 -19.24 6.23
N GLN A 117 -39.47 -18.92 5.56
CA GLN A 117 -38.13 -19.32 6.02
C GLN A 117 -37.80 -18.72 7.39
N ILE A 118 -38.12 -17.46 7.61
CA ILE A 118 -37.80 -16.77 8.86
C ILE A 118 -38.69 -17.24 10.01
N LEU A 119 -40.00 -17.40 9.75
CA LEU A 119 -40.94 -17.93 10.75
C LEU A 119 -40.55 -19.35 11.20
N GLY A 120 -39.97 -20.15 10.29
CA GLY A 120 -39.43 -21.48 10.64
C GLY A 120 -38.22 -21.48 11.59
N LEU A 121 -37.55 -20.34 11.78
CA LEU A 121 -36.45 -20.15 12.71
C LEU A 121 -36.91 -19.70 14.11
N LEU A 122 -38.16 -19.28 14.25
CA LEU A 122 -38.68 -18.70 15.49
C LEU A 122 -39.22 -19.78 16.42
N LEU A 123 -39.18 -19.50 17.72
CA LEU A 123 -39.81 -20.34 18.75
C LEU A 123 -41.32 -20.09 18.76
N ASN A 124 -42.12 -21.16 18.70
CA ASN A 124 -43.58 -21.13 18.53
C ASN A 124 -44.40 -20.65 19.74
N THR A 125 -43.77 -20.06 20.75
CA THR A 125 -44.42 -19.84 22.07
C THR A 125 -44.80 -18.38 22.39
N CYS A 126 -44.43 -17.43 21.54
CA CYS A 126 -44.62 -15.98 21.81
C CYS A 126 -45.34 -15.29 20.66
N LEU A 127 -45.98 -14.15 20.99
CA LEU A 127 -46.57 -13.26 19.97
C LEU A 127 -45.52 -12.77 19.00
N VAL A 128 -45.76 -12.97 17.70
CA VAL A 128 -44.91 -12.52 16.60
C VAL A 128 -45.62 -11.44 15.83
N THR A 129 -44.97 -10.29 15.68
CA THR A 129 -45.43 -9.20 14.81
C THR A 129 -44.55 -9.17 13.56
N LEU A 130 -45.15 -9.40 12.41
CA LEU A 130 -44.50 -9.34 11.09
C LEU A 130 -44.82 -7.97 10.47
N LYS A 131 -43.84 -7.14 10.25
CA LYS A 131 -43.96 -5.87 9.53
C LYS A 131 -43.45 -6.04 8.10
N VAL A 132 -44.26 -5.66 7.12
CA VAL A 132 -43.97 -5.75 5.68
C VAL A 132 -44.43 -4.50 4.97
N HIS A 133 -43.92 -4.26 3.77
CA HIS A 133 -44.41 -3.14 2.97
C HIS A 133 -45.89 -3.28 2.67
N PRO A 134 -46.69 -2.20 2.66
CA PRO A 134 -48.14 -2.29 2.38
C PRO A 134 -48.51 -2.94 1.05
N GLN A 135 -47.67 -2.82 0.02
CA GLN A 135 -47.86 -3.47 -1.26
C GLN A 135 -47.73 -5.00 -1.20
N ASP A 136 -46.96 -5.51 -0.24
CA ASP A 136 -46.74 -6.94 -0.08
C ASP A 136 -47.81 -7.61 0.80
N LEU A 137 -48.56 -6.83 1.58
CA LEU A 137 -49.69 -7.31 2.39
C LEU A 137 -50.69 -8.09 1.55
N ALA A 138 -51.06 -7.59 0.37
CA ALA A 138 -52.02 -8.22 -0.51
C ALA A 138 -51.55 -9.64 -0.98
N SER A 139 -50.26 -9.86 -1.08
CA SER A 139 -49.68 -11.16 -1.43
C SER A 139 -49.59 -12.13 -0.22
N LEU A 140 -49.52 -11.60 0.99
CA LEU A 140 -49.43 -12.37 2.25
C LEU A 140 -50.83 -12.72 2.82
N GLU A 141 -51.84 -11.90 2.54
CA GLU A 141 -53.20 -12.06 3.09
C GLU A 141 -53.82 -13.45 2.83
N PRO A 142 -53.73 -14.02 1.62
CA PRO A 142 -54.25 -15.37 1.34
C PRO A 142 -53.52 -16.46 2.12
N LEU A 143 -52.29 -16.22 2.49
CA LEU A 143 -51.39 -17.17 3.17
C LEU A 143 -51.39 -17.02 4.68
N HIS A 144 -51.99 -15.95 5.19
CA HIS A 144 -52.03 -15.66 6.63
C HIS A 144 -52.57 -16.84 7.47
N ALA A 145 -53.65 -17.48 6.99
CA ALA A 145 -54.25 -18.64 7.68
C ALA A 145 -53.30 -19.86 7.64
N VAL A 146 -52.60 -20.06 6.52
CA VAL A 146 -51.65 -21.18 6.33
C VAL A 146 -50.43 -20.95 7.20
N LEU A 147 -49.87 -19.74 7.21
CA LEU A 147 -48.70 -19.39 8.06
C LEU A 147 -49.02 -19.50 9.54
N ARG A 148 -50.25 -19.13 9.97
CA ARG A 148 -50.72 -19.35 11.32
C ARG A 148 -50.78 -20.82 11.70
N ALA A 149 -51.31 -21.66 10.82
CA ALA A 149 -51.46 -23.09 11.06
C ALA A 149 -50.10 -23.83 11.06
N GLU A 150 -49.15 -23.39 10.24
CA GLU A 150 -47.84 -24.04 10.10
C GLU A 150 -46.90 -23.68 11.23
N PHE A 151 -46.92 -22.44 11.71
CA PHE A 151 -45.83 -21.92 12.56
C PHE A 151 -46.25 -21.49 13.95
N LEU A 152 -47.54 -21.25 14.21
CA LEU A 152 -47.99 -20.68 15.48
C LEU A 152 -49.35 -21.32 15.92
N ASP A 153 -49.43 -21.70 17.19
CA ASP A 153 -50.68 -22.19 17.76
C ASP A 153 -51.72 -21.04 17.88
N GLY A 154 -52.46 -20.78 16.83
CA GLY A 154 -53.60 -19.85 16.89
C GLY A 154 -53.28 -18.36 16.74
N ASP A 155 -53.59 -17.54 17.74
CA ASP A 155 -53.64 -16.06 17.66
C ASP A 155 -52.32 -15.31 17.83
N HIS A 156 -51.19 -15.98 17.65
CA HIS A 156 -49.88 -15.36 17.98
C HIS A 156 -49.19 -14.67 16.80
N LEU A 157 -49.74 -14.67 15.58
CA LEU A 157 -49.17 -13.97 14.40
C LEU A 157 -49.98 -12.70 14.08
N SER A 158 -49.35 -11.53 14.14
CA SER A 158 -49.89 -10.30 13.63
C SER A 158 -49.09 -9.82 12.43
N ILE A 159 -49.75 -9.56 11.28
CA ILE A 159 -49.12 -9.01 10.09
C ILE A 159 -49.51 -7.54 9.97
N GLN A 160 -48.55 -6.64 9.87
CA GLN A 160 -48.80 -5.17 9.82
C GLN A 160 -48.07 -4.60 8.61
N GLY A 161 -48.73 -3.61 7.97
CA GLY A 161 -48.09 -2.82 6.91
C GLY A 161 -47.24 -1.70 7.52
N ASP A 162 -45.99 -1.59 7.11
CA ASP A 162 -45.07 -0.57 7.51
C ASP A 162 -44.41 0.06 6.26
N VAL A 163 -44.55 1.37 6.09
CA VAL A 163 -43.96 2.09 4.96
C VAL A 163 -42.45 2.27 5.07
N GLU A 164 -41.89 2.08 6.27
CA GLU A 164 -40.43 2.12 6.48
C GLU A 164 -39.74 0.84 5.98
N VAL A 165 -40.48 -0.24 5.79
CA VAL A 165 -40.00 -1.47 5.20
C VAL A 165 -40.12 -1.37 3.69
N GLN A 166 -39.05 -1.57 2.94
CA GLN A 166 -39.09 -1.59 1.47
C GLN A 166 -39.79 -2.85 0.93
N PRO A 167 -40.38 -2.80 -0.28
CA PRO A 167 -40.96 -3.96 -0.90
C PRO A 167 -39.99 -5.14 -0.95
N GLY A 168 -40.45 -6.33 -0.62
CA GLY A 168 -39.63 -7.55 -0.55
C GLY A 168 -38.88 -7.77 0.76
N GLY A 169 -38.84 -6.79 1.66
CA GLY A 169 -38.27 -6.92 2.98
C GLY A 169 -39.29 -7.25 4.05
N CYS A 170 -38.86 -7.74 5.20
CA CYS A 170 -39.70 -7.88 6.37
C CYS A 170 -38.90 -7.64 7.66
N VAL A 171 -39.62 -7.22 8.70
CA VAL A 171 -39.09 -7.06 10.05
C VAL A 171 -39.98 -7.89 10.98
N ILE A 172 -39.40 -8.70 11.82
CA ILE A 172 -40.11 -9.57 12.76
C ILE A 172 -39.77 -9.15 14.18
N GLU A 173 -40.81 -8.92 14.98
CA GLU A 173 -40.68 -8.61 16.40
C GLU A 173 -41.28 -9.77 17.23
N GLN A 174 -40.50 -10.31 18.15
CA GLN A 174 -40.92 -11.38 19.05
C GLN A 174 -40.34 -11.16 20.46
N ALA A 175 -41.19 -10.95 21.46
CA ALA A 175 -40.78 -10.87 22.87
C ALA A 175 -39.58 -9.95 23.16
N GLY A 176 -39.50 -8.80 22.48
CA GLY A 176 -38.40 -7.84 22.60
C GLY A 176 -37.17 -8.15 21.72
N LEU A 177 -37.19 -9.25 20.97
CA LEU A 177 -36.22 -9.53 19.91
C LEU A 177 -36.77 -8.98 18.60
N GLN A 178 -35.94 -8.25 17.87
CA GLN A 178 -36.23 -7.78 16.52
C GLN A 178 -35.28 -8.46 15.54
N LEU A 179 -35.85 -9.16 14.57
CA LEU A 179 -35.11 -9.73 13.43
C LEU A 179 -35.39 -8.88 12.22
N ASP A 180 -34.36 -8.20 11.75
CA ASP A 180 -34.41 -7.38 10.55
C ASP A 180 -33.98 -8.19 9.34
N ALA A 181 -34.96 -8.50 8.49
CA ALA A 181 -34.76 -9.23 7.24
C ALA A 181 -35.01 -8.35 6.01
N ARG A 182 -34.82 -7.06 6.14
CA ARG A 182 -34.82 -6.14 5.01
C ARG A 182 -33.65 -6.45 4.07
N LEU A 183 -33.88 -6.27 2.79
CA LEU A 183 -32.87 -6.53 1.76
C LEU A 183 -31.60 -5.72 1.98
N GLU A 184 -31.77 -4.47 2.39
CA GLU A 184 -30.65 -3.59 2.70
C GLU A 184 -29.76 -4.17 3.78
N GLN A 185 -30.36 -4.66 4.87
CA GLN A 185 -29.62 -5.25 5.98
C GLN A 185 -28.92 -6.55 5.61
N GLN A 186 -29.55 -7.37 4.77
CA GLN A 186 -28.93 -8.58 4.26
C GLN A 186 -27.72 -8.28 3.35
N LEU A 187 -27.85 -7.30 2.47
CA LEU A 187 -26.73 -6.85 1.62
C LEU A 187 -25.61 -6.22 2.43
N GLU A 188 -25.94 -5.46 3.48
CA GLU A 188 -24.93 -4.90 4.42
C GLU A 188 -24.19 -6.00 5.17
N THR A 189 -24.89 -7.05 5.59
CA THR A 189 -24.26 -8.22 6.24
C THR A 189 -23.27 -8.89 5.28
N VAL A 190 -23.68 -9.12 4.03
CA VAL A 190 -22.79 -9.66 3.00
C VAL A 190 -21.61 -8.73 2.74
N ALA A 191 -21.85 -7.42 2.63
CA ALA A 191 -20.78 -6.43 2.45
C ALA A 191 -19.74 -6.48 3.60
N ALA A 192 -20.20 -6.61 4.83
CA ALA A 192 -19.34 -6.71 6.00
C ALA A 192 -18.49 -7.99 5.98
N GLU A 193 -19.04 -9.13 5.52
CA GLU A 193 -18.27 -10.38 5.34
C GLU A 193 -17.12 -10.23 4.34
N PHE A 194 -17.26 -9.33 3.36
CA PHE A 194 -16.20 -8.96 2.41
C PHE A 194 -15.32 -7.80 2.87
N GLY A 195 -15.45 -7.36 4.14
CA GLY A 195 -14.63 -6.28 4.70
C GLY A 195 -15.03 -4.87 4.25
N LEU A 196 -16.22 -4.71 3.66
CA LEU A 196 -16.82 -3.42 3.35
C LEU A 196 -17.60 -2.91 4.57
N GLU A 197 -16.90 -2.49 5.62
CA GLU A 197 -17.56 -1.78 6.72
C GLU A 197 -18.01 -0.39 6.23
N ARG A 198 -19.28 -0.03 6.51
CA ARG A 198 -19.76 1.33 6.26
C ARG A 198 -18.88 2.32 7.03
N THR A 199 -18.10 3.10 6.32
CA THR A 199 -17.68 4.41 6.85
C THR A 199 -18.96 5.26 6.94
N SER A 200 -19.54 5.29 8.14
CA SER A 200 -20.64 6.21 8.49
C SER A 200 -20.17 7.63 8.22
N SER A 201 -20.67 8.25 7.16
CA SER A 201 -20.60 9.70 6.96
C SER A 201 -21.85 10.32 7.54
#